data_3fdfe79507d7fa906f3f2cc0ecfc774a
#
_entry.id   3fdfe79507d7fa906f3f2cc0ecfc774a
#
_cell.length_a   1.000
_cell.length_b   1.000
_cell.length_c   1.000
_cell.angle_alpha   90.00
_cell.angle_beta   90.00
_cell.angle_gamma   90.00
#
_symmetry.space_group_name_H-M   'P 1'
#
loop_
_entity.id
_entity.type
_entity.pdbx_description
1 polymer ?
#
loop_
_entity_poly.entity_id
_entity_poly.type
_entity_poly.pdbx_seq_one_letter_code
_entity_poly.pdbx_strand_id
1 'polypeptide(L)'
;MTAPWRWIPLLEADGALQMALDDWLLDQALAGGPPVLRLYGWSRPTLSLGFHQRRLESHWPSLAAAGRLALVRRPSGGRAVLHEPEQAGLTYALVQRPAQANRPRAYADSCRWLQRAFRELGQPLAMGRAAARAEAPLQRASCFATSTAADLVHANGAKRIGSAQLWRQGTLLQHGSLLLAPSETLWREVFGEAPTPLPPLGLGGHELMTLLRRCAEQDLCAGGLQEQPLGGEEWAAVQARAERYRWPAAGASLVSSAPEATSPLATMARAT
;
A
#
# COMPACT_ATOMS: atom_id res chain seq x y z
N MET A 1 -32.53 -5.28 -2.30
CA MET A 1 -31.74 -4.03 -2.36
C MET A 1 -30.38 -4.32 -1.77
N THR A 2 -29.28 -4.00 -2.45
CA THR A 2 -27.92 -4.15 -1.89
C THR A 2 -27.71 -3.12 -0.78
N ALA A 3 -27.12 -3.55 0.35
CA ALA A 3 -26.81 -2.64 1.45
C ALA A 3 -25.83 -1.54 1.00
N PRO A 4 -25.95 -0.31 1.51
CA PRO A 4 -25.02 0.77 1.20
C PRO A 4 -23.62 0.42 1.74
N TRP A 5 -22.60 0.93 1.06
CA TRP A 5 -21.23 0.88 1.53
C TRP A 5 -20.98 1.98 2.57
N ARG A 6 -20.25 1.66 3.61
CA ARG A 6 -19.76 2.65 4.55
C ARG A 6 -18.63 3.46 3.89
N TRP A 7 -18.80 4.76 3.80
CA TRP A 7 -17.74 5.71 3.44
C TRP A 7 -17.14 6.28 4.72
N ILE A 8 -15.85 6.04 4.94
CA ILE A 8 -15.12 6.69 6.03
C ILE A 8 -14.47 7.95 5.46
N PRO A 9 -14.75 9.15 6.02
CA PRO A 9 -14.14 10.41 5.60
C PRO A 9 -12.63 10.35 5.61
N LEU A 10 -11.99 11.26 4.85
CA LEU A 10 -10.53 11.36 4.79
C LEU A 10 -9.94 11.42 6.19
N LEU A 11 -9.01 10.52 6.46
CA LEU A 11 -8.27 10.47 7.71
C LEU A 11 -6.78 10.51 7.41
N GLU A 12 -6.11 11.54 7.93
CA GLU A 12 -4.65 11.58 8.00
C GLU A 12 -4.20 11.04 9.36
N ALA A 13 -3.37 10.00 9.34
CA ALA A 13 -2.86 9.38 10.56
C ALA A 13 -1.49 8.75 10.32
N ASP A 14 -0.85 8.31 11.41
CA ASP A 14 0.40 7.56 11.29
C ASP A 14 0.17 6.18 10.65
N GLY A 15 1.24 5.61 10.10
CA GLY A 15 1.15 4.38 9.35
C GLY A 15 0.66 3.18 10.16
N ALA A 16 0.96 3.13 11.44
CA ALA A 16 0.52 2.02 12.30
C ALA A 16 -1.01 2.08 12.51
N LEU A 17 -1.56 3.27 12.72
CA LEU A 17 -3.01 3.49 12.80
C LEU A 17 -3.71 3.17 11.47
N GLN A 18 -3.14 3.59 10.34
CA GLN A 18 -3.72 3.28 9.03
C GLN A 18 -3.80 1.77 8.77
N MET A 19 -2.73 1.03 9.10
CA MET A 19 -2.70 -0.43 8.93
C MET A 19 -3.60 -1.15 9.94
N ALA A 20 -3.67 -0.65 11.17
CA ALA A 20 -4.58 -1.17 12.19
C ALA A 20 -6.05 -0.99 11.79
N LEU A 21 -6.38 0.17 11.20
CA LEU A 21 -7.73 0.44 10.72
C LEU A 21 -8.12 -0.49 9.56
N ASP A 22 -7.24 -0.69 8.58
CA ASP A 22 -7.50 -1.62 7.47
C ASP A 22 -7.79 -3.04 7.98
N ASP A 23 -6.99 -3.53 8.93
CA ASP A 23 -7.18 -4.88 9.51
C ASP A 23 -8.43 -4.95 10.39
N TRP A 24 -8.71 -3.90 11.17
CA TRP A 24 -9.91 -3.83 11.99
C TRP A 24 -11.19 -3.85 11.13
N LEU A 25 -11.21 -3.09 10.03
CA LEU A 25 -12.32 -3.08 9.08
C LEU A 25 -12.54 -4.45 8.44
N LEU A 26 -11.47 -5.18 8.15
CA LEU A 26 -11.57 -6.56 7.66
C LEU A 26 -12.23 -7.47 8.70
N ASP A 27 -11.87 -7.34 9.98
CA ASP A 27 -12.51 -8.11 11.06
C ASP A 27 -13.99 -7.73 11.23
N GLN A 28 -14.35 -6.44 11.13
CA GLN A 28 -15.75 -5.99 11.17
C GLN A 28 -16.57 -6.60 10.03
N ALA A 29 -16.03 -6.63 8.81
CA ALA A 29 -16.70 -7.25 7.68
C ALA A 29 -16.84 -8.79 7.83
N LEU A 30 -15.87 -9.44 8.48
CA LEU A 30 -15.96 -10.86 8.85
C LEU A 30 -17.08 -11.12 9.87
N ALA A 31 -17.30 -10.18 10.79
CA ALA A 31 -18.39 -10.23 11.77
C ALA A 31 -19.77 -9.85 11.19
N GLY A 32 -19.86 -9.60 9.87
CA GLY A 32 -21.12 -9.27 9.21
C GLY A 32 -21.37 -7.77 9.01
N GLY A 33 -20.41 -6.92 9.29
CA GLY A 33 -20.49 -5.49 9.03
C GLY A 33 -20.59 -5.15 7.53
N PRO A 34 -20.99 -3.91 7.19
CA PRO A 34 -21.16 -3.47 5.81
C PRO A 34 -19.85 -3.47 5.04
N PRO A 35 -19.88 -3.50 3.70
CA PRO A 35 -18.71 -3.20 2.90
C PRO A 35 -18.25 -1.76 3.15
N VAL A 36 -16.94 -1.52 3.04
CA VAL A 36 -16.33 -0.23 3.38
C VAL A 36 -15.46 0.26 2.24
N LEU A 37 -15.50 1.57 1.99
CA LEU A 37 -14.53 2.28 1.17
C LEU A 37 -14.02 3.50 1.95
N ARG A 38 -12.70 3.71 1.91
CA ARG A 38 -12.07 4.91 2.45
C ARG A 38 -10.93 5.40 1.57
N LEU A 39 -10.71 6.70 1.58
CA LEU A 39 -9.48 7.34 1.11
C LEU A 39 -8.75 7.89 2.33
N TYR A 40 -7.42 7.83 2.32
CA TYR A 40 -6.65 8.28 3.46
C TYR A 40 -5.25 8.80 3.10
N GLY A 41 -4.77 9.71 3.93
CA GLY A 41 -3.44 10.27 3.88
C GLY A 41 -2.52 9.73 4.98
N TRP A 42 -1.26 10.09 4.90
CA TRP A 42 -0.21 9.71 5.85
C TRP A 42 0.33 10.97 6.50
N SER A 43 0.29 11.04 7.83
CA SER A 43 0.74 12.24 8.58
C SER A 43 2.25 12.50 8.48
N ARG A 44 3.03 11.52 8.01
CA ARG A 44 4.48 11.60 7.78
C ARG A 44 4.93 10.56 6.75
N PRO A 45 6.09 10.75 6.11
CA PRO A 45 6.65 9.74 5.25
C PRO A 45 6.73 8.38 5.95
N THR A 46 6.23 7.34 5.30
CA THR A 46 6.14 6.00 5.88
C THR A 46 6.48 4.95 4.83
N LEU A 47 7.38 4.05 5.17
CA LEU A 47 7.69 2.88 4.35
C LEU A 47 6.92 1.67 4.89
N SER A 48 5.92 1.21 4.14
CA SER A 48 5.15 0.02 4.49
C SER A 48 5.77 -1.23 3.89
N LEU A 49 6.16 -2.17 4.75
CA LEU A 49 6.71 -3.47 4.39
C LEU A 49 5.58 -4.46 4.13
N GLY A 50 5.74 -5.31 3.12
CA GLY A 50 4.79 -6.41 2.90
C GLY A 50 4.85 -7.44 4.03
N PHE A 51 3.73 -8.11 4.30
CA PHE A 51 3.61 -9.07 5.40
C PHE A 51 4.74 -10.12 5.43
N HIS A 52 5.11 -10.65 4.26
CA HIS A 52 6.16 -11.68 4.13
C HIS A 52 7.55 -11.11 3.84
N GLN A 53 7.72 -9.79 3.74
CA GLN A 53 9.01 -9.16 3.45
C GLN A 53 9.90 -9.19 4.70
N ARG A 54 10.80 -10.17 4.77
CA ARG A 54 11.72 -10.34 5.91
C ARG A 54 13.03 -9.57 5.72
N ARG A 55 13.50 -9.44 4.47
CA ARG A 55 14.73 -8.72 4.14
C ARG A 55 14.42 -7.23 3.98
N LEU A 56 15.20 -6.40 4.66
CA LEU A 56 15.18 -4.95 4.57
C LEU A 56 16.49 -4.49 3.96
N GLU A 57 16.45 -3.37 3.25
CA GLU A 57 17.66 -2.66 2.90
C GLU A 57 18.32 -2.13 4.18
N SER A 58 19.64 -2.27 4.29
CA SER A 58 20.39 -1.98 5.53
C SER A 58 20.26 -0.53 6.01
N HIS A 59 20.00 0.40 5.09
CA HIS A 59 19.86 1.83 5.41
C HIS A 59 18.45 2.23 5.88
N TRP A 60 17.40 1.42 5.65
CA TRP A 60 16.03 1.80 6.06
C TRP A 60 15.85 1.96 7.57
N PRO A 61 16.39 1.08 8.43
CA PRO A 61 16.38 1.31 9.88
C PRO A 61 17.07 2.60 10.30
N SER A 62 18.17 2.97 9.64
CA SER A 62 18.88 4.23 9.91
C SER A 62 18.06 5.44 9.52
N LEU A 63 17.36 5.42 8.37
CA LEU A 63 16.43 6.48 7.97
C LEU A 63 15.30 6.63 8.99
N ALA A 64 14.77 5.51 9.50
CA ALA A 64 13.74 5.55 10.53
C ALA A 64 14.25 6.11 11.86
N ALA A 65 15.42 5.69 12.31
CA ALA A 65 16.07 6.21 13.53
C ALA A 65 16.37 7.72 13.42
N ALA A 66 16.76 8.20 12.25
CA ALA A 66 16.95 9.62 11.96
C ALA A 66 15.64 10.42 11.81
N GLY A 67 14.47 9.78 11.97
CA GLY A 67 13.16 10.43 11.85
C GLY A 67 12.76 10.81 10.42
N ARG A 68 13.51 10.36 9.40
CA ARG A 68 13.23 10.66 7.99
C ARG A 68 11.92 10.01 7.49
N LEU A 69 11.61 8.83 8.00
CA LEU A 69 10.38 8.09 7.71
C LEU A 69 9.98 7.21 8.91
N ALA A 70 8.74 6.72 8.90
CA ALA A 70 8.31 5.63 9.77
C ALA A 70 8.38 4.30 9.02
N LEU A 71 8.59 3.21 9.74
CA LEU A 71 8.47 1.85 9.22
C LEU A 71 7.24 1.19 9.80
N VAL A 72 6.46 0.54 8.94
CA VAL A 72 5.31 -0.26 9.36
C VAL A 72 5.27 -1.56 8.57
N ARG A 73 4.64 -2.58 9.11
CA ARG A 73 4.36 -3.84 8.39
C ARG A 73 2.87 -3.92 8.11
N ARG A 74 2.48 -3.89 6.84
CA ARG A 74 1.07 -3.99 6.46
C ARG A 74 0.56 -5.43 6.50
N PRO A 75 -0.76 -5.64 6.67
CA PRO A 75 -1.34 -6.99 6.73
C PRO A 75 -1.31 -7.71 5.38
N SER A 76 -1.21 -7.01 4.27
CA SER A 76 -1.13 -7.57 2.92
C SER A 76 0.30 -7.87 2.48
N GLY A 77 0.44 -8.68 1.42
CA GLY A 77 1.73 -9.03 0.84
C GLY A 77 2.34 -7.92 -0.03
N GLY A 78 3.36 -8.29 -0.79
CA GLY A 78 4.09 -7.40 -1.71
C GLY A 78 5.42 -6.89 -1.16
N ARG A 79 6.09 -6.01 -1.92
CA ARG A 79 7.35 -5.34 -1.55
C ARG A 79 7.07 -4.03 -0.83
N ALA A 80 8.13 -3.35 -0.38
CA ALA A 80 8.03 -2.06 0.28
C ALA A 80 7.35 -1.00 -0.60
N VAL A 81 6.51 -0.18 0.03
CA VAL A 81 5.84 0.98 -0.59
C VAL A 81 6.13 2.20 0.27
N LEU A 82 6.66 3.24 -0.37
CA LEU A 82 6.82 4.53 0.24
C LEU A 82 5.52 5.31 0.11
N HIS A 83 5.01 5.76 1.25
CA HIS A 83 3.86 6.63 1.35
C HIS A 83 4.34 7.99 1.86
N GLU A 84 3.89 9.02 1.18
CA GLU A 84 4.22 10.39 1.51
C GLU A 84 2.94 11.15 1.86
N PRO A 85 3.03 12.30 2.57
CA PRO A 85 1.87 13.11 2.90
C PRO A 85 1.01 13.47 1.68
N GLU A 86 -0.22 13.90 1.92
CA GLU A 86 -1.34 14.08 0.97
C GLU A 86 -0.97 14.64 -0.41
N GLN A 87 -0.09 15.64 -0.47
CA GLN A 87 0.30 16.27 -1.74
C GLN A 87 1.10 15.36 -2.67
N ALA A 88 1.78 14.36 -2.13
CA ALA A 88 2.62 13.44 -2.87
C ALA A 88 1.95 12.10 -3.17
N GLY A 89 0.99 11.69 -2.34
CA GLY A 89 0.28 10.43 -2.51
C GLY A 89 -1.05 10.38 -1.77
N LEU A 90 -1.94 9.54 -2.26
CA LEU A 90 -3.22 9.21 -1.64
C LEU A 90 -3.33 7.69 -1.55
N THR A 91 -3.95 7.18 -0.51
CA THR A 91 -4.18 5.74 -0.38
C THR A 91 -5.67 5.45 -0.28
N TYR A 92 -6.11 4.36 -0.88
CA TYR A 92 -7.46 3.85 -0.70
C TYR A 92 -7.44 2.49 0.00
N ALA A 93 -8.51 2.17 0.70
CA ALA A 93 -8.81 0.81 1.12
C ALA A 93 -10.30 0.52 0.90
N LEU A 94 -10.58 -0.66 0.40
CA LEU A 94 -11.92 -1.23 0.34
C LEU A 94 -11.94 -2.59 1.02
N VAL A 95 -13.03 -2.84 1.73
CA VAL A 95 -13.31 -4.13 2.36
C VAL A 95 -14.68 -4.60 1.89
N GLN A 96 -14.74 -5.81 1.35
CA GLN A 96 -15.99 -6.38 0.86
C GLN A 96 -15.97 -7.91 0.89
N ARG A 97 -17.14 -8.51 0.74
CA ARG A 97 -17.28 -9.93 0.45
C ARG A 97 -17.74 -10.10 -1.00
N PRO A 98 -16.83 -10.38 -1.94
CA PRO A 98 -17.21 -10.59 -3.34
C PRO A 98 -18.15 -11.77 -3.50
N ALA A 99 -19.13 -11.66 -4.41
CA ALA A 99 -20.08 -12.72 -4.69
C ALA A 99 -19.44 -14.02 -5.24
N GLN A 100 -18.25 -13.90 -5.82
CA GLN A 100 -17.49 -15.01 -6.38
C GLN A 100 -16.07 -15.01 -5.84
N ALA A 101 -15.55 -16.16 -5.44
CA ALA A 101 -14.17 -16.34 -4.93
C ALA A 101 -13.09 -16.33 -6.02
N ASN A 102 -13.37 -15.75 -7.18
CA ASN A 102 -12.39 -15.61 -8.27
C ASN A 102 -11.50 -14.38 -8.01
N ARG A 103 -10.30 -14.60 -7.47
CA ARG A 103 -9.37 -13.53 -7.07
C ARG A 103 -8.98 -12.57 -8.21
N PRO A 104 -8.60 -13.05 -9.42
CA PRO A 104 -8.29 -12.15 -10.55
C PRO A 104 -9.47 -11.27 -10.93
N ARG A 105 -10.67 -11.83 -10.97
CA ARG A 105 -11.89 -11.07 -11.30
C ARG A 105 -12.24 -10.06 -10.20
N ALA A 106 -12.21 -10.48 -8.93
CA ALA A 106 -12.45 -9.58 -7.81
C ALA A 106 -11.46 -8.41 -7.80
N TYR A 107 -10.20 -8.67 -8.19
CA TYR A 107 -9.20 -7.62 -8.34
C TYR A 107 -9.58 -6.63 -9.44
N ALA A 108 -9.89 -7.11 -10.64
CA ALA A 108 -10.28 -6.28 -11.77
C ALA A 108 -11.55 -5.45 -11.45
N ASP A 109 -12.57 -6.09 -10.85
CA ASP A 109 -13.80 -5.44 -10.45
C ASP A 109 -13.55 -4.33 -9.41
N SER A 110 -12.66 -4.58 -8.44
CA SER A 110 -12.27 -3.61 -7.41
C SER A 110 -11.43 -2.43 -7.96
N CYS A 111 -10.93 -2.51 -9.18
CA CYS A 111 -10.14 -1.44 -9.82
C CYS A 111 -10.93 -0.61 -10.84
N ARG A 112 -12.14 -1.01 -11.24
CA ARG A 112 -12.89 -0.33 -12.31
C ARG A 112 -13.14 1.15 -12.03
N TRP A 113 -13.54 1.47 -10.82
CA TRP A 113 -13.81 2.86 -10.42
C TRP A 113 -12.55 3.75 -10.52
N LEU A 114 -11.38 3.21 -10.20
CA LEU A 114 -10.10 3.90 -10.40
C LEU A 114 -9.82 4.13 -11.88
N GLN A 115 -10.02 3.10 -12.71
CA GLN A 115 -9.83 3.21 -14.15
C GLN A 115 -10.81 4.20 -14.78
N ARG A 116 -12.06 4.27 -14.29
CA ARG A 116 -13.03 5.29 -14.69
C ARG A 116 -12.55 6.68 -14.34
N ALA A 117 -12.15 6.93 -13.09
CA ALA A 117 -11.69 8.23 -12.65
C ALA A 117 -10.52 8.75 -13.51
N PHE A 118 -9.53 7.89 -13.76
CA PHE A 118 -8.38 8.29 -14.59
C PHE A 118 -8.73 8.43 -16.08
N ARG A 119 -9.73 7.73 -16.57
CA ARG A 119 -10.26 7.95 -17.93
C ARG A 119 -10.95 9.32 -18.04
N GLU A 120 -11.73 9.73 -17.06
CA GLU A 120 -12.37 11.05 -17.00
C GLU A 120 -11.33 12.19 -16.90
N LEU A 121 -10.16 11.92 -16.30
CA LEU A 121 -9.03 12.85 -16.29
C LEU A 121 -8.25 12.90 -17.61
N GLY A 122 -8.67 12.16 -18.65
CA GLY A 122 -7.91 12.05 -19.88
C GLY A 122 -6.59 11.28 -19.77
N GLN A 123 -6.39 10.57 -18.68
CA GLN A 123 -5.18 9.80 -18.37
C GLN A 123 -5.51 8.31 -18.11
N PRO A 124 -6.07 7.58 -19.09
CA PRO A 124 -6.54 6.23 -18.88
C PRO A 124 -5.43 5.31 -18.34
N LEU A 125 -5.80 4.47 -17.37
CA LEU A 125 -4.92 3.47 -16.78
C LEU A 125 -5.35 2.08 -17.24
N ALA A 126 -4.36 1.27 -17.61
CA ALA A 126 -4.53 -0.15 -17.89
C ALA A 126 -4.04 -1.01 -16.71
N MET A 127 -4.55 -2.23 -16.62
CA MET A 127 -3.95 -3.24 -15.74
C MET A 127 -2.53 -3.52 -16.21
N GLY A 128 -1.58 -3.53 -15.27
CA GLY A 128 -0.18 -3.86 -15.55
C GLY A 128 -0.07 -5.28 -16.13
N ARG A 129 0.99 -5.51 -16.88
CA ARG A 129 1.35 -6.86 -17.33
C ARG A 129 2.31 -7.47 -16.33
N ALA A 130 2.13 -8.75 -16.01
CA ALA A 130 3.17 -9.48 -15.31
C ALA A 130 4.44 -9.42 -16.20
N ALA A 131 5.51 -8.78 -15.71
CA ALA A 131 6.79 -8.84 -16.38
C ALA A 131 7.12 -10.32 -16.59
N ALA A 132 7.50 -10.69 -17.83
CA ALA A 132 7.95 -12.05 -18.11
C ALA A 132 9.02 -12.40 -17.07
N ARG A 133 8.89 -13.56 -16.44
CA ARG A 133 9.69 -14.01 -15.28
C ARG A 133 11.21 -13.99 -15.49
N ALA A 134 11.66 -13.71 -16.71
CA ALA A 134 13.05 -13.85 -17.14
C ALA A 134 13.93 -12.59 -16.94
N GLU A 135 13.38 -11.38 -16.73
CA GLU A 135 14.19 -10.15 -16.83
C GLU A 135 14.10 -9.18 -15.64
N ALA A 136 13.30 -9.43 -14.62
CA ALA A 136 13.29 -8.59 -13.45
C ALA A 136 14.36 -9.07 -12.45
N PRO A 137 15.40 -8.29 -12.15
CA PRO A 137 16.30 -8.64 -11.06
C PRO A 137 15.49 -8.82 -9.79
N LEU A 138 15.63 -9.97 -9.13
CA LEU A 138 14.99 -10.33 -7.86
C LEU A 138 15.31 -9.35 -6.71
N GLN A 139 16.11 -8.31 -6.98
CA GLN A 139 16.72 -7.41 -6.01
C GLN A 139 16.09 -5.99 -5.90
N ARG A 140 15.05 -5.67 -6.68
CA ARG A 140 14.45 -4.33 -6.53
C ARG A 140 13.55 -4.27 -5.30
N ALA A 141 13.92 -3.44 -4.35
CA ALA A 141 13.25 -3.29 -3.05
C ALA A 141 11.87 -2.60 -3.15
N SER A 142 11.71 -1.70 -4.13
CA SER A 142 10.47 -0.95 -4.35
C SER A 142 9.39 -1.76 -5.06
N CYS A 143 8.16 -1.68 -4.54
CA CYS A 143 6.96 -2.21 -5.21
C CYS A 143 6.63 -1.43 -6.50
N PHE A 144 7.08 -0.18 -6.64
CA PHE A 144 6.83 0.66 -7.81
C PHE A 144 7.89 0.51 -8.92
N ALA A 145 9.02 -0.11 -8.64
CA ALA A 145 10.07 -0.34 -9.64
C ALA A 145 9.71 -1.41 -10.69
N THR A 146 8.72 -2.25 -10.43
CA THR A 146 8.24 -3.27 -11.36
C THR A 146 6.73 -3.27 -11.43
N SER A 147 6.18 -3.30 -12.64
CA SER A 147 4.74 -3.47 -12.85
C SER A 147 4.35 -4.94 -12.72
N THR A 148 3.26 -5.21 -12.03
CA THR A 148 2.63 -6.52 -11.92
C THR A 148 1.20 -6.44 -12.44
N ALA A 149 0.53 -7.60 -12.62
CA ALA A 149 -0.88 -7.63 -13.01
C ALA A 149 -1.81 -6.93 -11.98
N ALA A 150 -1.29 -6.63 -10.80
CA ALA A 150 -1.99 -5.93 -9.71
C ALA A 150 -1.76 -4.40 -9.69
N ASP A 151 -1.28 -3.82 -10.77
CA ASP A 151 -0.94 -2.41 -10.85
C ASP A 151 -1.77 -1.71 -11.92
N LEU A 152 -2.04 -0.42 -11.72
CA LEU A 152 -2.62 0.41 -12.77
C LEU A 152 -1.55 1.34 -13.33
N VAL A 153 -1.32 1.23 -14.63
CA VAL A 153 -0.22 1.87 -15.34
C VAL A 153 -0.72 2.76 -16.48
N HIS A 154 0.01 3.83 -16.74
CA HIS A 154 -0.18 4.66 -17.94
C HIS A 154 0.31 3.95 -19.20
N ALA A 155 -0.06 4.47 -20.37
CA ALA A 155 0.34 3.91 -21.67
C ALA A 155 1.88 3.83 -21.85
N ASN A 156 2.64 4.73 -21.22
CA ASN A 156 4.10 4.71 -21.21
C ASN A 156 4.70 3.71 -20.21
N GLY A 157 3.87 2.91 -19.53
CA GLY A 157 4.30 1.94 -18.53
C GLY A 157 4.53 2.51 -17.12
N ALA A 158 4.41 3.83 -16.93
CA ALA A 158 4.56 4.43 -15.61
C ALA A 158 3.44 3.97 -14.67
N LYS A 159 3.81 3.44 -13.51
CA LYS A 159 2.86 2.95 -12.51
C LYS A 159 2.29 4.10 -11.70
N ARG A 160 0.99 4.33 -11.83
CA ARG A 160 0.24 5.33 -11.07
C ARG A 160 -0.28 4.79 -9.76
N ILE A 161 -0.81 3.54 -9.77
CA ILE A 161 -1.43 2.92 -8.60
C ILE A 161 -0.87 1.53 -8.40
N GLY A 162 -0.38 1.25 -7.21
CA GLY A 162 0.01 -0.07 -6.77
C GLY A 162 -0.92 -0.58 -5.69
N SER A 163 -1.49 -1.76 -5.86
CA SER A 163 -2.46 -2.32 -4.92
C SER A 163 -2.07 -3.71 -4.45
N ALA A 164 -2.55 -4.07 -3.26
CA ALA A 164 -2.40 -5.40 -2.70
C ALA A 164 -3.72 -5.88 -2.11
N GLN A 165 -3.91 -7.20 -2.10
CA GLN A 165 -5.09 -7.84 -1.52
C GLN A 165 -4.71 -8.73 -0.35
N LEU A 166 -5.58 -8.76 0.65
CA LEU A 166 -5.63 -9.76 1.71
C LEU A 166 -7.00 -10.42 1.70
N TRP A 167 -7.00 -11.76 1.63
CA TRP A 167 -8.23 -12.56 1.72
C TRP A 167 -8.26 -13.31 3.03
N ARG A 168 -9.38 -13.19 3.74
CA ARG A 168 -9.63 -13.90 4.99
C ARG A 168 -11.08 -14.42 4.97
N GLN A 169 -11.29 -15.73 4.99
CA GLN A 169 -12.61 -16.38 5.02
C GLN A 169 -13.60 -15.83 3.97
N GLY A 170 -13.16 -15.65 2.73
CA GLY A 170 -14.00 -15.13 1.64
C GLY A 170 -14.21 -13.61 1.65
N THR A 171 -13.70 -12.90 2.65
CA THR A 171 -13.71 -11.43 2.72
C THR A 171 -12.39 -10.88 2.18
N LEU A 172 -12.48 -9.82 1.42
CA LEU A 172 -11.39 -9.13 0.75
C LEU A 172 -11.13 -7.78 1.41
N LEU A 173 -9.88 -7.53 1.79
CA LEU A 173 -9.31 -6.20 1.92
C LEU A 173 -8.44 -5.95 0.70
N GLN A 174 -8.71 -4.89 -0.05
CA GLN A 174 -7.80 -4.35 -1.05
C GLN A 174 -7.42 -2.93 -0.70
N HIS A 175 -6.14 -2.64 -0.65
CA HIS A 175 -5.66 -1.29 -0.49
C HIS A 175 -4.58 -0.97 -1.52
N GLY A 176 -4.46 0.31 -1.87
CA GLY A 176 -3.51 0.73 -2.89
C GLY A 176 -3.09 2.18 -2.73
N SER A 177 -1.86 2.46 -3.13
CA SER A 177 -1.27 3.79 -3.11
C SER A 177 -1.33 4.40 -4.51
N LEU A 178 -1.89 5.61 -4.58
CA LEU A 178 -1.90 6.47 -5.75
C LEU A 178 -0.72 7.44 -5.62
N LEU A 179 0.21 7.40 -6.54
CA LEU A 179 1.29 8.39 -6.62
C LEU A 179 0.76 9.66 -7.29
N LEU A 180 0.87 10.81 -6.61
CA LEU A 180 0.44 12.11 -7.12
C LEU A 180 1.66 12.93 -7.59
N ALA A 181 2.50 13.33 -6.65
CA ALA A 181 3.74 14.07 -6.88
C ALA A 181 4.85 13.58 -5.92
N PRO A 182 5.34 12.34 -6.10
CA PRO A 182 6.32 11.75 -5.19
C PRO A 182 7.62 12.56 -5.14
N SER A 183 8.22 12.68 -3.94
CA SER A 183 9.48 13.39 -3.71
C SER A 183 10.64 12.61 -4.32
N GLU A 184 11.26 13.16 -5.35
CA GLU A 184 12.43 12.55 -5.99
C GLU A 184 13.58 12.34 -4.99
N THR A 185 13.81 13.30 -4.11
CA THR A 185 14.86 13.23 -3.09
C THR A 185 14.61 12.05 -2.13
N LEU A 186 13.42 11.96 -1.57
CA LEU A 186 13.09 10.89 -0.62
C LEU A 186 13.11 9.52 -1.30
N TRP A 187 12.65 9.43 -2.54
CA TRP A 187 12.70 8.17 -3.30
C TRP A 187 14.14 7.71 -3.54
N ARG A 188 15.06 8.61 -3.87
CA ARG A 188 16.51 8.29 -4.00
C ARG A 188 17.10 7.85 -2.66
N GLU A 189 16.73 8.49 -1.57
CA GLU A 189 17.17 8.09 -0.23
C GLU A 189 16.69 6.67 0.14
N VAL A 190 15.46 6.33 -0.21
CA VAL A 190 14.83 5.06 0.16
C VAL A 190 15.16 3.93 -0.79
N PHE A 191 15.12 4.17 -2.10
CA PHE A 191 15.22 3.13 -3.12
C PHE A 191 16.47 3.21 -4.00
N GLY A 192 17.29 4.26 -3.84
CA GLY A 192 18.48 4.49 -4.66
C GLY A 192 18.19 5.05 -6.06
N GLU A 193 16.92 5.22 -6.42
CA GLU A 193 16.48 5.70 -7.73
C GLU A 193 15.33 6.70 -7.61
N ALA A 194 15.18 7.59 -8.60
CA ALA A 194 14.03 8.48 -8.67
C ALA A 194 12.74 7.70 -9.03
N PRO A 195 11.56 8.23 -8.66
CA PRO A 195 10.30 7.67 -9.14
C PRO A 195 10.20 7.87 -10.66
N THR A 196 9.53 6.93 -11.35
CA THR A 196 9.21 7.13 -12.77
C THR A 196 8.35 8.39 -12.93
N PRO A 197 8.70 9.31 -13.85
CA PRO A 197 7.91 10.52 -14.07
C PRO A 197 6.45 10.19 -14.41
N LEU A 198 5.54 10.88 -13.74
CA LEU A 198 4.10 10.72 -13.90
C LEU A 198 3.48 11.97 -14.53
N PRO A 199 2.50 11.83 -15.43
CA PRO A 199 1.75 12.97 -15.93
C PRO A 199 1.08 13.73 -14.77
N PRO A 200 1.12 15.08 -14.72
CA PRO A 200 0.42 15.84 -13.69
C PRO A 200 -1.10 15.65 -13.82
N LEU A 201 -1.83 15.62 -12.71
CA LEU A 201 -3.28 15.39 -12.75
C LEU A 201 -4.08 16.65 -13.11
N GLY A 202 -3.52 17.84 -12.92
CA GLY A 202 -4.18 19.10 -13.25
C GLY A 202 -5.35 19.48 -12.34
N LEU A 203 -5.49 18.82 -11.18
CA LEU A 203 -6.55 19.09 -10.20
C LEU A 203 -5.99 18.92 -8.77
N GLY A 204 -6.66 19.57 -7.80
CA GLY A 204 -6.29 19.50 -6.40
C GLY A 204 -6.73 18.20 -5.71
N GLY A 205 -6.19 17.95 -4.52
CA GLY A 205 -6.50 16.74 -3.76
C GLY A 205 -8.00 16.57 -3.47
N HIS A 206 -8.69 17.64 -3.10
CA HIS A 206 -10.13 17.61 -2.84
C HIS A 206 -10.96 17.26 -4.09
N GLU A 207 -10.63 17.83 -5.23
CA GLU A 207 -11.29 17.54 -6.51
C GLU A 207 -11.06 16.08 -6.93
N LEU A 208 -9.83 15.57 -6.75
CA LEU A 208 -9.51 14.17 -6.99
C LEU A 208 -10.34 13.25 -6.09
N MET A 209 -10.44 13.53 -4.80
CA MET A 209 -11.25 12.72 -3.87
C MET A 209 -12.72 12.72 -4.23
N THR A 210 -13.27 13.88 -4.64
CA THR A 210 -14.66 14.00 -5.10
C THR A 210 -14.90 13.16 -6.35
N LEU A 211 -13.99 13.22 -7.32
CA LEU A 211 -14.03 12.40 -8.53
C LEU A 211 -13.97 10.91 -8.19
N LEU A 212 -13.01 10.51 -7.35
CA LEU A 212 -12.84 9.11 -6.94
C LEU A 212 -14.08 8.58 -6.23
N ARG A 213 -14.67 9.34 -5.30
CA ARG A 213 -15.91 8.97 -4.60
C ARG A 213 -17.06 8.76 -5.58
N ARG A 214 -17.29 9.69 -6.50
CA ARG A 214 -18.34 9.59 -7.52
C ARG A 214 -18.15 8.36 -8.41
N CYS A 215 -16.94 8.10 -8.89
CA CYS A 215 -16.64 6.93 -9.70
C CYS A 215 -16.85 5.61 -8.93
N ALA A 216 -16.52 5.60 -7.62
CA ALA A 216 -16.77 4.45 -6.78
C ALA A 216 -18.27 4.18 -6.59
N GLU A 217 -19.10 5.20 -6.43
CA GLU A 217 -20.56 5.06 -6.38
C GLU A 217 -21.11 4.44 -7.66
N GLN A 218 -20.53 4.76 -8.80
CA GLN A 218 -21.00 4.25 -10.10
C GLN A 218 -20.56 2.80 -10.38
N ASP A 219 -19.33 2.44 -10.06
CA ASP A 219 -18.73 1.18 -10.52
C ASP A 219 -18.48 0.14 -9.43
N LEU A 220 -18.47 0.54 -8.16
CA LEU A 220 -18.13 -0.33 -7.03
C LEU A 220 -19.29 -0.49 -6.04
N CYS A 221 -19.94 0.60 -5.69
CA CYS A 221 -20.86 0.67 -4.55
C CYS A 221 -22.31 0.68 -5.01
N ALA A 222 -22.80 -0.44 -5.54
CA ALA A 222 -24.15 -0.55 -6.12
C ALA A 222 -25.30 -0.11 -5.19
N GLY A 223 -25.11 -0.11 -3.87
CA GLY A 223 -26.05 0.39 -2.86
C GLY A 223 -25.85 1.86 -2.48
N GLY A 224 -24.91 2.56 -3.13
CA GLY A 224 -24.47 3.92 -2.76
C GLY A 224 -23.44 3.94 -1.63
N LEU A 225 -22.90 5.13 -1.35
CA LEU A 225 -21.99 5.39 -0.25
C LEU A 225 -22.71 6.18 0.85
N GLN A 226 -22.71 5.62 2.05
CA GLN A 226 -23.20 6.30 3.24
C GLN A 226 -22.02 6.75 4.09
N GLU A 227 -21.90 8.06 4.32
CA GLU A 227 -20.84 8.59 5.16
C GLU A 227 -21.08 8.21 6.63
N GLN A 228 -20.08 7.53 7.19
CA GLN A 228 -20.11 7.10 8.57
C GLN A 228 -18.68 7.12 9.14
N PRO A 229 -18.28 8.18 9.84
CA PRO A 229 -16.98 8.27 10.49
C PRO A 229 -16.81 7.19 11.57
N LEU A 230 -15.59 7.06 12.09
CA LEU A 230 -15.32 6.15 13.21
C LEU A 230 -15.94 6.71 14.49
N GLY A 231 -16.66 5.87 15.22
CA GLY A 231 -17.13 6.17 16.58
C GLY A 231 -16.00 6.04 17.61
N GLY A 232 -16.23 6.53 18.82
CA GLY A 232 -15.21 6.52 19.88
C GLY A 232 -14.72 5.10 20.24
N GLU A 233 -15.62 4.13 20.36
CA GLU A 233 -15.27 2.74 20.66
C GLU A 233 -14.49 2.08 19.51
N GLU A 234 -14.89 2.34 18.27
CA GLU A 234 -14.18 1.85 17.09
C GLU A 234 -12.76 2.41 17.03
N TRP A 235 -12.62 3.72 17.31
CA TRP A 235 -11.33 4.39 17.37
C TRP A 235 -10.42 3.81 18.45
N ALA A 236 -10.95 3.57 19.65
CA ALA A 236 -10.20 2.91 20.73
C ALA A 236 -9.73 1.51 20.33
N ALA A 237 -10.60 0.73 19.66
CA ALA A 237 -10.24 -0.60 19.18
C ALA A 237 -9.13 -0.56 18.10
N VAL A 238 -9.14 0.43 17.21
CA VAL A 238 -8.08 0.66 16.21
C VAL A 238 -6.77 1.05 16.89
N GLN A 239 -6.81 2.00 17.83
CA GLN A 239 -5.62 2.43 18.57
C GLN A 239 -4.96 1.28 19.33
N ALA A 240 -5.74 0.43 19.98
CA ALA A 240 -5.23 -0.75 20.69
C ALA A 240 -4.50 -1.76 19.77
N ARG A 241 -4.79 -1.72 18.46
CA ARG A 241 -4.13 -2.59 17.46
C ARG A 241 -2.86 -1.97 16.87
N ALA A 242 -2.68 -0.66 16.94
CA ALA A 242 -1.68 0.07 16.17
C ALA A 242 -0.25 -0.45 16.41
N GLU A 243 0.10 -0.80 17.63
CA GLU A 243 1.43 -1.28 17.98
C GLU A 243 1.85 -2.56 17.23
N ARG A 244 0.90 -3.39 16.78
CA ARG A 244 1.18 -4.60 16.00
C ARG A 244 1.78 -4.30 14.62
N TYR A 245 1.59 -3.08 14.13
CA TYR A 245 2.01 -2.65 12.78
C TYR A 245 3.26 -1.79 12.77
N ARG A 246 3.75 -1.33 13.93
CA ARG A 246 5.03 -0.61 14.04
C ARG A 246 6.19 -1.54 13.73
N TRP A 247 7.24 -0.99 13.15
CA TRP A 247 8.50 -1.70 12.94
C TRP A 247 9.67 -0.89 13.51
N PRO A 248 10.60 -1.52 14.24
CA PRO A 248 10.51 -2.89 14.77
C PRO A 248 9.30 -3.03 15.69
N ALA A 249 8.72 -4.24 15.75
CA ALA A 249 7.71 -4.52 16.76
C ALA A 249 8.32 -4.31 18.15
N ALA A 250 7.52 -3.81 19.11
CA ALA A 250 7.97 -3.60 20.47
C ALA A 250 8.62 -4.89 21.02
N GLY A 251 9.89 -4.83 21.42
CA GLY A 251 10.67 -5.97 21.90
C GLY A 251 11.50 -6.72 20.86
N ALA A 252 11.45 -6.38 19.57
CA ALA A 252 12.34 -6.96 18.56
C ALA A 252 13.68 -6.23 18.58
N SER A 253 14.73 -6.89 19.11
CA SER A 253 16.10 -6.40 19.00
C SER A 253 16.52 -6.33 17.53
N LEU A 254 17.13 -5.21 17.13
CA LEU A 254 17.78 -5.06 15.83
C LEU A 254 19.03 -5.94 15.82
N VAL A 255 18.90 -7.23 15.58
CA VAL A 255 20.05 -8.07 15.31
C VAL A 255 20.53 -7.74 13.91
N SER A 256 21.53 -6.86 13.84
CA SER A 256 22.35 -6.66 12.65
C SER A 256 23.08 -7.98 12.37
N SER A 257 22.66 -8.76 11.41
CA SER A 257 23.50 -9.79 10.82
C SER A 257 24.54 -9.11 9.93
N ALA A 258 25.59 -8.58 10.53
CA ALA A 258 26.82 -8.32 9.81
C ALA A 258 27.35 -9.69 9.33
N PRO A 259 27.76 -9.85 8.06
CA PRO A 259 28.45 -11.05 7.64
C PRO A 259 29.77 -11.13 8.42
N GLU A 260 29.96 -12.22 9.17
CA GLU A 260 31.28 -12.56 9.70
C GLU A 260 32.27 -12.60 8.53
N ALA A 261 33.23 -11.69 8.59
CA ALA A 261 34.38 -11.72 7.70
C ALA A 261 35.19 -12.97 8.08
N THR A 262 35.03 -14.04 7.32
CA THR A 262 35.97 -15.17 7.34
C THR A 262 37.32 -14.68 6.87
N SER A 263 38.21 -14.53 7.82
CA SER A 263 39.64 -14.27 7.60
C SER A 263 40.29 -15.46 6.92
N PRO A 264 40.95 -15.30 5.76
CA PRO A 264 41.77 -16.34 5.17
C PRO A 264 43.23 -16.16 5.63
N LEU A 265 43.61 -16.76 6.74
CA LEU A 265 45.02 -16.92 7.07
C LEU A 265 45.21 -18.15 7.97
N ALA A 266 45.64 -19.26 7.36
CA ALA A 266 46.59 -20.19 7.91
C ALA A 266 46.55 -21.55 7.16
N THR A 267 47.25 -21.66 6.05
CA THR A 267 47.82 -22.95 5.65
C THR A 267 49.11 -22.69 4.85
N MET A 268 50.17 -22.52 5.56
CA MET A 268 51.51 -22.84 5.03
C MET A 268 52.26 -23.58 6.12
N ALA A 269 52.92 -24.65 5.65
CA ALA A 269 53.91 -25.49 6.30
C ALA A 269 53.39 -26.87 6.71
N ARG A 270 53.65 -27.88 5.84
CA ARG A 270 54.80 -28.80 5.98
C ARG A 270 54.84 -29.75 4.80
N ALA A 271 55.87 -29.56 3.97
CA ALA A 271 56.41 -30.60 3.09
C ALA A 271 57.48 -31.39 3.87
N THR A 272 57.44 -32.63 3.81
CA THR A 272 58.52 -33.61 3.60
C THR A 272 57.94 -34.92 3.15
#